data_e5e2950e2478204c039b6b38ccb11777
#
_entry.id   e5e2950e2478204c039b6b38ccb11777
#
_cell.length_a   1.000
_cell.length_b   1.000
_cell.length_c   1.000
_cell.angle_alpha   90.00
_cell.angle_beta   90.00
_cell.angle_gamma   90.00
#
_symmetry.space_group_name_H-M   'P 1'
#
loop_
_entity.id
_entity.type
_entity.pdbx_description
1 polymer ?
#
loop_
_entity_poly.entity_id
_entity_poly.type
_entity_poly.pdbx_seq_one_letter_code
_entity_poly.pdbx_strand_id
1 'polypeptide(L)'
;MKEMDVSKSWLRLWKLNNNYTDPFAKTTISDDDLDVHTSQLQHLHPSRGEVFMDSLLKGMGVIVPRHRLRASIMRVDPEGREARRMRRVPRVEYNVTGPHQLWHMDGTHKLRTWNLSIQGCIDGGTRLVTLLKCNDSNTADVNLENFKSACEEYMVPSRLRTDKGGENVKVADFMLRMRGVGRGSIMAGKSTRNQRIERLWGDVNRDVVDHYK
;
A
#
# COMPACT_ATOMS: atom_id res chain seq x y z
N MET A 1 19.49 -17.92 -5.54
CA MET A 1 18.97 -19.14 -4.89
C MET A 1 19.25 -20.30 -5.84
N LYS A 2 19.98 -21.33 -5.42
CA LYS A 2 20.14 -22.57 -6.23
C LYS A 2 18.76 -23.24 -6.28
N GLU A 3 18.22 -23.44 -7.47
CA GLU A 3 17.06 -24.30 -7.66
C GLU A 3 17.41 -25.68 -7.13
N MET A 4 16.57 -26.19 -6.22
CA MET A 4 16.70 -27.57 -5.78
C MET A 4 16.11 -28.46 -6.88
N ASP A 5 16.99 -29.17 -7.57
CA ASP A 5 16.64 -30.10 -8.65
C ASP A 5 16.04 -31.39 -8.06
N VAL A 6 14.78 -31.29 -7.58
CA VAL A 6 14.04 -32.42 -7.01
C VAL A 6 12.88 -32.79 -7.93
N SER A 7 12.72 -34.10 -8.19
CA SER A 7 11.61 -34.59 -9.01
C SER A 7 10.25 -34.34 -8.33
N LYS A 8 9.21 -34.15 -9.15
CA LYS A 8 7.82 -34.01 -8.66
C LYS A 8 7.38 -35.23 -7.81
N SER A 9 7.85 -36.40 -8.16
CA SER A 9 7.56 -37.64 -7.43
C SER A 9 8.20 -37.64 -6.03
N TRP A 10 9.46 -37.20 -5.94
CA TRP A 10 10.16 -37.04 -4.66
C TRP A 10 9.46 -36.05 -3.77
N LEU A 11 9.10 -34.88 -4.30
CA LEU A 11 8.39 -33.83 -3.54
C LEU A 11 7.04 -34.33 -3.00
N ARG A 12 6.31 -35.12 -3.80
CA ARG A 12 5.04 -35.74 -3.38
C ARG A 12 5.24 -36.72 -2.23
N LEU A 13 6.23 -37.61 -2.32
CA LEU A 13 6.58 -38.58 -1.26
C LEU A 13 7.05 -37.86 0.01
N TRP A 14 7.87 -36.83 -0.14
CA TRP A 14 8.34 -36.03 1.00
C TRP A 14 7.18 -35.36 1.73
N LYS A 15 6.23 -34.77 1.01
CA LYS A 15 5.01 -34.18 1.58
C LYS A 15 4.18 -35.18 2.36
N LEU A 16 4.00 -36.37 1.81
CA LEU A 16 3.27 -37.48 2.49
C LEU A 16 3.96 -37.92 3.76
N ASN A 17 5.28 -38.18 3.70
CA ASN A 17 6.05 -38.70 4.84
C ASN A 17 6.20 -37.70 5.98
N ASN A 18 6.11 -36.37 5.67
CA ASN A 18 6.24 -35.30 6.66
C ASN A 18 4.89 -34.69 7.07
N ASN A 19 3.76 -35.33 6.71
CA ASN A 19 2.41 -34.82 6.97
C ASN A 19 2.26 -33.32 6.57
N TYR A 20 2.89 -32.93 5.45
CA TYR A 20 2.89 -31.55 4.99
C TYR A 20 1.50 -31.18 4.49
N THR A 21 0.84 -30.28 5.19
CA THR A 21 -0.37 -29.60 4.72
C THR A 21 0.02 -28.36 3.94
N ASP A 22 -0.42 -28.27 2.67
CA ASP A 22 -0.18 -27.09 1.84
C ASP A 22 -1.00 -25.91 2.40
N PRO A 23 -0.36 -24.85 2.92
CA PRO A 23 -1.07 -23.70 3.45
C PRO A 23 -1.86 -22.94 2.38
N PHE A 24 -1.62 -23.24 1.10
CA PHE A 24 -2.35 -22.69 -0.05
C PHE A 24 -3.29 -23.69 -0.71
N ALA A 25 -3.57 -24.82 -0.04
CA ALA A 25 -4.55 -25.79 -0.52
C ALA A 25 -5.92 -25.12 -0.69
N LYS A 26 -6.58 -25.40 -1.81
CA LYS A 26 -7.91 -24.83 -2.08
C LYS A 26 -8.92 -25.35 -1.07
N THR A 27 -9.67 -24.43 -0.49
CA THR A 27 -10.74 -24.76 0.45
C THR A 27 -11.95 -25.33 -0.31
N THR A 28 -12.50 -26.43 0.18
CA THR A 28 -13.79 -26.94 -0.31
C THR A 28 -14.90 -26.14 0.37
N ILE A 29 -15.50 -25.23 -0.36
CA ILE A 29 -16.61 -24.37 0.10
C ILE A 29 -17.69 -24.34 -0.98
N SER A 30 -18.96 -24.31 -0.59
CA SER A 30 -20.07 -24.15 -1.52
C SER A 30 -20.07 -22.75 -2.15
N ASP A 31 -20.80 -22.55 -3.24
CA ASP A 31 -20.90 -21.21 -3.84
C ASP A 31 -21.79 -20.28 -2.99
N ASP A 32 -22.80 -20.84 -2.31
CA ASP A 32 -23.66 -20.08 -1.39
C ASP A 32 -22.89 -19.59 -0.17
N ASP A 33 -22.08 -20.42 0.47
CA ASP A 33 -21.23 -20.00 1.58
C ASP A 33 -20.17 -18.97 1.14
N LEU A 34 -19.61 -19.14 -0.06
CA LEU A 34 -18.69 -18.15 -0.63
C LEU A 34 -19.38 -16.81 -0.86
N ASP A 35 -20.64 -16.82 -1.32
CA ASP A 35 -21.43 -15.61 -1.53
C ASP A 35 -21.75 -14.90 -0.21
N VAL A 36 -22.01 -15.65 0.87
CA VAL A 36 -22.18 -15.09 2.22
C VAL A 36 -20.90 -14.37 2.66
N HIS A 37 -19.73 -15.02 2.57
CA HIS A 37 -18.44 -14.40 2.92
C HIS A 37 -18.16 -13.18 2.04
N THR A 38 -18.38 -13.30 0.72
CA THR A 38 -18.16 -12.19 -0.22
C THR A 38 -19.08 -11.01 0.09
N SER A 39 -20.35 -11.27 0.43
CA SER A 39 -21.32 -10.24 0.82
C SER A 39 -20.89 -9.48 2.08
N GLN A 40 -20.50 -10.20 3.12
CA GLN A 40 -20.01 -9.61 4.37
C GLN A 40 -18.77 -8.73 4.13
N LEU A 41 -17.81 -9.23 3.40
CA LEU A 41 -16.59 -8.48 3.07
C LEU A 41 -16.88 -7.28 2.18
N GLN A 42 -17.83 -7.39 1.24
CA GLN A 42 -18.24 -6.30 0.36
C GLN A 42 -18.97 -5.20 1.14
N HIS A 43 -19.76 -5.57 2.14
CA HIS A 43 -20.44 -4.62 3.03
C HIS A 43 -19.41 -3.83 3.87
N LEU A 44 -18.40 -4.50 4.42
CA LEU A 44 -17.32 -3.86 5.19
C LEU A 44 -16.39 -3.02 4.31
N HIS A 45 -16.19 -3.43 3.05
CA HIS A 45 -15.24 -2.80 2.14
C HIS A 45 -15.85 -2.53 0.75
N PRO A 46 -16.88 -1.67 0.63
CA PRO A 46 -17.67 -1.50 -0.61
C PRO A 46 -16.87 -0.98 -1.80
N SER A 47 -15.78 -0.25 -1.55
CA SER A 47 -14.93 0.31 -2.60
C SER A 47 -13.80 -0.61 -3.07
N ARG A 48 -13.65 -1.79 -2.45
CA ARG A 48 -12.54 -2.73 -2.74
C ARG A 48 -12.89 -3.71 -3.84
N GLY A 49 -11.86 -4.07 -4.62
CA GLY A 49 -12.00 -4.99 -5.75
C GLY A 49 -11.54 -6.42 -5.44
N GLU A 50 -11.62 -7.27 -6.46
CA GLU A 50 -11.33 -8.70 -6.44
C GLU A 50 -10.01 -9.08 -5.72
N VAL A 51 -8.92 -8.36 -5.99
CA VAL A 51 -7.59 -8.67 -5.41
C VAL A 51 -7.58 -8.51 -3.88
N PHE A 52 -8.23 -7.47 -3.38
CA PHE A 52 -8.33 -7.24 -1.95
C PHE A 52 -9.25 -8.26 -1.27
N MET A 53 -10.38 -8.60 -1.89
CA MET A 53 -11.27 -9.65 -1.41
C MET A 53 -10.59 -11.02 -1.33
N ASP A 54 -9.79 -11.38 -2.34
CA ASP A 54 -8.98 -12.60 -2.34
C ASP A 54 -8.00 -12.66 -1.16
N SER A 55 -7.37 -11.51 -0.84
CA SER A 55 -6.45 -11.42 0.29
C SER A 55 -7.16 -11.58 1.64
N LEU A 56 -8.34 -10.98 1.80
CA LEU A 56 -9.13 -11.13 3.04
C LEU A 56 -9.65 -12.56 3.22
N LEU A 57 -10.19 -13.17 2.17
CA LEU A 57 -10.63 -14.57 2.20
C LEU A 57 -9.48 -15.51 2.59
N LYS A 58 -8.29 -15.31 2.04
CA LYS A 58 -7.09 -16.05 2.43
C LYS A 58 -6.72 -15.85 3.89
N GLY A 59 -6.83 -14.61 4.40
CA GLY A 59 -6.64 -14.31 5.82
C GLY A 59 -7.64 -15.03 6.74
N MET A 60 -8.85 -15.32 6.24
CA MET A 60 -9.88 -16.13 6.92
C MET A 60 -9.71 -17.64 6.69
N GLY A 61 -8.65 -18.09 6.00
CA GLY A 61 -8.41 -19.49 5.66
C GLY A 61 -9.24 -19.98 4.46
N VAL A 62 -9.95 -19.11 3.76
CA VAL A 62 -10.77 -19.47 2.58
C VAL A 62 -9.98 -19.21 1.30
N ILE A 63 -9.45 -20.26 0.70
CA ILE A 63 -8.63 -20.21 -0.51
C ILE A 63 -9.42 -20.78 -1.68
N VAL A 64 -9.91 -19.91 -2.56
CA VAL A 64 -10.70 -20.29 -3.72
C VAL A 64 -10.05 -19.88 -5.04
N PRO A 65 -10.33 -20.58 -6.15
CA PRO A 65 -9.89 -20.15 -7.46
C PRO A 65 -10.47 -18.78 -7.82
N ARG A 66 -9.65 -17.95 -8.44
CA ARG A 66 -10.00 -16.56 -8.81
C ARG A 66 -11.30 -16.45 -9.63
N HIS A 67 -11.58 -17.42 -10.49
CA HIS A 67 -12.81 -17.42 -11.27
C HIS A 67 -14.07 -17.60 -10.40
N ARG A 68 -14.01 -18.43 -9.34
CA ARG A 68 -15.13 -18.60 -8.39
C ARG A 68 -15.38 -17.32 -7.60
N LEU A 69 -14.32 -16.69 -7.06
CA LEU A 69 -14.46 -15.40 -6.39
C LEU A 69 -15.06 -14.33 -7.30
N ARG A 70 -14.62 -14.29 -8.56
CA ARG A 70 -15.14 -13.35 -9.55
C ARG A 70 -16.62 -13.59 -9.84
N ALA A 71 -17.04 -14.84 -9.94
CA ALA A 71 -18.45 -15.20 -10.12
C ALA A 71 -19.28 -14.81 -8.88
N SER A 72 -18.79 -15.05 -7.68
CA SER A 72 -19.40 -14.64 -6.41
C SER A 72 -19.59 -13.11 -6.35
N ILE A 73 -18.54 -12.33 -6.62
CA ILE A 73 -18.65 -10.85 -6.66
C ILE A 73 -19.70 -10.37 -7.68
N MET A 74 -19.83 -11.07 -8.80
CA MET A 74 -20.85 -10.73 -9.80
C MET A 74 -22.27 -11.02 -9.32
N ARG A 75 -22.49 -12.07 -8.53
CA ARG A 75 -23.80 -12.38 -7.96
C ARG A 75 -24.17 -11.43 -6.83
N VAL A 76 -23.20 -11.12 -5.96
CA VAL A 76 -23.42 -10.34 -4.74
C VAL A 76 -23.49 -8.84 -5.00
N ASP A 77 -22.62 -8.29 -5.86
CA ASP A 77 -22.48 -6.84 -6.07
C ASP A 77 -22.15 -6.49 -7.54
N PRO A 78 -23.10 -6.71 -8.46
CA PRO A 78 -22.89 -6.42 -9.88
C PRO A 78 -22.72 -4.91 -10.14
N GLU A 79 -23.50 -4.06 -9.47
CA GLU A 79 -23.48 -2.61 -9.66
C GLU A 79 -22.20 -1.98 -9.12
N GLY A 80 -21.78 -2.34 -7.91
CA GLY A 80 -20.55 -1.84 -7.34
C GLY A 80 -19.32 -2.30 -8.11
N ARG A 81 -19.35 -3.51 -8.71
CA ARG A 81 -18.29 -3.97 -9.62
C ARG A 81 -18.18 -3.06 -10.84
N GLU A 82 -19.27 -2.69 -11.47
CA GLU A 82 -19.25 -1.81 -12.65
C GLU A 82 -18.83 -0.39 -12.26
N ALA A 83 -19.32 0.15 -11.15
CA ALA A 83 -18.91 1.45 -10.63
C ALA A 83 -17.40 1.51 -10.36
N ARG A 84 -16.81 0.45 -9.80
CA ARG A 84 -15.35 0.35 -9.59
C ARG A 84 -14.57 0.27 -10.90
N ARG A 85 -15.14 -0.36 -11.94
CA ARG A 85 -14.54 -0.44 -13.28
C ARG A 85 -14.51 0.92 -13.98
N MET A 86 -15.56 1.72 -13.84
CA MET A 86 -15.65 3.05 -14.45
C MET A 86 -14.75 4.11 -13.80
N ARG A 87 -14.27 3.90 -12.57
CA ARG A 87 -13.34 4.79 -11.86
C ARG A 87 -11.91 4.81 -12.41
N ARG A 88 -11.69 4.59 -13.69
CA ARG A 88 -10.35 4.68 -14.29
C ARG A 88 -9.96 6.14 -14.50
N VAL A 89 -9.04 6.62 -13.66
CA VAL A 89 -8.39 7.93 -13.85
C VAL A 89 -7.36 7.81 -14.99
N PRO A 90 -7.32 8.75 -15.97
CA PRO A 90 -6.28 8.77 -16.99
C PRO A 90 -4.91 8.88 -16.32
N ARG A 91 -4.00 7.98 -16.70
CA ARG A 91 -2.65 7.94 -16.12
C ARG A 91 -1.76 8.94 -16.83
N VAL A 92 -1.22 9.90 -16.08
CA VAL A 92 -0.09 10.70 -16.53
C VAL A 92 1.17 9.85 -16.47
N GLU A 93 2.00 9.94 -17.52
CA GLU A 93 3.27 9.23 -17.55
C GLU A 93 4.17 9.69 -16.39
N TYR A 94 4.64 8.73 -15.61
CA TYR A 94 5.49 8.96 -14.46
C TYR A 94 6.78 8.16 -14.64
N ASN A 95 7.89 8.86 -14.83
CA ASN A 95 9.18 8.24 -15.06
C ASN A 95 10.14 8.52 -13.89
N VAL A 96 10.60 7.45 -13.22
CA VAL A 96 11.67 7.45 -12.23
C VAL A 96 12.54 6.24 -12.52
N THR A 97 13.84 6.47 -12.65
CA THR A 97 14.79 5.50 -13.21
C THR A 97 15.08 4.29 -12.32
N GLY A 98 14.75 4.34 -11.02
CA GLY A 98 14.98 3.19 -10.14
C GLY A 98 14.61 3.43 -8.68
N PRO A 99 14.89 2.44 -7.81
CA PRO A 99 14.67 2.55 -6.37
C PRO A 99 15.45 3.72 -5.76
N HIS A 100 14.90 4.35 -4.73
CA HIS A 100 15.50 5.45 -3.96
C HIS A 100 15.93 6.69 -4.79
N GLN A 101 15.54 6.77 -6.05
CA GLN A 101 15.82 7.94 -6.88
C GLN A 101 14.97 9.15 -6.50
N LEU A 102 13.72 8.91 -6.15
CA LEU A 102 12.78 9.96 -5.73
C LEU A 102 11.79 9.39 -4.72
N TRP A 103 11.82 9.91 -3.50
CA TRP A 103 10.77 9.67 -2.53
C TRP A 103 9.75 10.80 -2.57
N HIS A 104 8.50 10.47 -2.31
CA HIS A 104 7.39 11.40 -2.17
C HIS A 104 6.94 11.41 -0.72
N MET A 105 7.01 12.55 -0.06
CA MET A 105 6.59 12.74 1.32
C MET A 105 5.45 13.75 1.39
N ASP A 106 4.50 13.49 2.26
CA ASP A 106 3.35 14.35 2.50
C ASP A 106 2.70 14.00 3.83
N GLY A 107 1.87 14.90 4.36
CA GLY A 107 1.06 14.70 5.55
C GLY A 107 -0.44 14.72 5.25
N THR A 108 -1.23 13.94 5.99
CA THR A 108 -2.69 14.04 5.95
C THR A 108 -3.25 14.38 7.32
N HIS A 109 -4.18 15.35 7.35
CA HIS A 109 -4.80 15.89 8.56
C HIS A 109 -6.26 15.45 8.72
N LYS A 110 -6.66 14.34 8.09
CA LYS A 110 -8.06 13.89 8.11
C LYS A 110 -8.53 13.39 9.48
N LEU A 111 -7.59 13.09 10.38
CA LEU A 111 -7.84 12.74 11.78
C LEU A 111 -7.63 13.93 12.74
N ARG A 112 -7.68 15.18 12.23
CA ARG A 112 -7.47 16.38 13.03
C ARG A 112 -8.46 16.53 14.19
N THR A 113 -9.67 16.01 14.05
CA THR A 113 -10.67 15.97 15.13
C THR A 113 -10.15 15.21 16.36
N TRP A 114 -9.24 14.27 16.16
CA TRP A 114 -8.58 13.47 17.21
C TRP A 114 -7.19 14.01 17.57
N ASN A 115 -6.83 15.23 17.13
CA ASN A 115 -5.49 15.80 17.24
C ASN A 115 -4.39 14.91 16.64
N LEU A 116 -4.74 14.09 15.66
CA LEU A 116 -3.80 13.19 15.00
C LEU A 116 -3.48 13.66 13.58
N SER A 117 -2.20 13.56 13.21
CA SER A 117 -1.71 13.75 11.84
C SER A 117 -0.99 12.47 11.38
N ILE A 118 -1.17 12.09 10.12
CA ILE A 118 -0.45 10.95 9.55
C ILE A 118 0.58 11.48 8.56
N GLN A 119 1.84 11.14 8.79
CA GLN A 119 2.93 11.42 7.88
C GLN A 119 3.28 10.16 7.10
N GLY A 120 3.45 10.30 5.79
CA GLY A 120 3.82 9.21 4.90
C GLY A 120 4.95 9.57 3.94
N CYS A 121 5.70 8.56 3.56
CA CYS A 121 6.69 8.65 2.50
C CYS A 121 6.67 7.38 1.65
N ILE A 122 6.77 7.53 0.33
CA ILE A 122 6.73 6.42 -0.62
C ILE A 122 7.83 6.57 -1.66
N ASP A 123 8.53 5.49 -1.95
CA ASP A 123 9.49 5.46 -3.06
C ASP A 123 8.75 5.51 -4.41
N GLY A 124 9.09 6.47 -5.23
CA GLY A 124 8.48 6.69 -6.53
C GLY A 124 8.74 5.58 -7.54
N GLY A 125 9.86 4.89 -7.44
CA GLY A 125 10.25 3.79 -8.32
C GLY A 125 9.53 2.48 -7.97
N THR A 126 9.74 2.00 -6.77
CA THR A 126 9.24 0.69 -6.29
C THR A 126 7.82 0.75 -5.71
N ARG A 127 7.36 1.91 -5.26
CA ARG A 127 6.14 2.12 -4.46
C ARG A 127 6.23 1.54 -3.04
N LEU A 128 7.44 1.28 -2.56
CA LEU A 128 7.66 0.91 -1.17
C LEU A 128 7.25 2.09 -0.28
N VAL A 129 6.41 1.83 0.70
CA VAL A 129 6.08 2.80 1.75
C VAL A 129 7.24 2.79 2.74
N THR A 130 8.06 3.85 2.70
CA THR A 130 9.26 3.97 3.54
C THR A 130 8.96 4.64 4.88
N LEU A 131 7.83 5.33 4.97
CA LEU A 131 7.34 5.95 6.19
C LEU A 131 5.82 5.95 6.19
N LEU A 132 5.22 5.52 7.30
CA LEU A 132 3.80 5.73 7.58
C LEU A 132 3.64 5.77 9.10
N LYS A 133 3.54 6.97 9.65
CA LYS A 133 3.41 7.19 11.10
C LYS A 133 2.26 8.13 11.41
N CYS A 134 1.53 7.81 12.47
CA CYS A 134 0.53 8.67 13.07
C CYS A 134 1.15 9.36 14.29
N ASN A 135 1.01 10.67 14.36
CA ASN A 135 1.59 11.50 15.42
C ASN A 135 0.49 12.43 15.98
N ASP A 136 0.64 12.80 17.23
CA ASP A 136 -0.17 13.83 17.91
C ASP A 136 0.30 15.27 17.62
N SER A 137 1.37 15.39 16.87
CA SER A 137 2.00 16.65 16.51
C SER A 137 2.49 16.64 15.06
N ASN A 138 2.41 17.78 14.38
CA ASN A 138 2.92 17.97 13.02
C ASN A 138 3.98 19.08 12.98
N THR A 139 4.97 19.01 13.86
CA THR A 139 6.08 19.96 13.89
C THR A 139 7.20 19.53 12.94
N ALA A 140 8.04 20.48 12.55
CA ALA A 140 9.20 20.21 11.70
C ALA A 140 10.21 19.25 12.38
N ASP A 141 10.26 19.21 13.70
CA ASP A 141 11.12 18.28 14.45
C ASP A 141 10.62 16.84 14.36
N VAL A 142 9.34 16.61 14.61
CA VAL A 142 8.70 15.29 14.52
C VAL A 142 8.83 14.76 13.09
N ASN A 143 8.59 15.60 12.09
CA ASN A 143 8.71 15.20 10.69
C ASN A 143 10.16 14.84 10.31
N LEU A 144 11.15 15.59 10.82
CA LEU A 144 12.56 15.27 10.63
C LEU A 144 12.95 13.95 11.30
N GLU A 145 12.52 13.71 12.53
CA GLU A 145 12.83 12.48 13.27
C GLU A 145 12.23 11.25 12.55
N ASN A 146 10.98 11.33 12.15
CA ASN A 146 10.32 10.29 11.38
C ASN A 146 11.06 10.01 10.05
N PHE A 147 11.46 11.07 9.34
CA PHE A 147 12.18 10.93 8.07
C PHE A 147 13.57 10.33 8.27
N LYS A 148 14.30 10.72 9.32
CA LYS A 148 15.60 10.12 9.66
C LYS A 148 15.46 8.64 9.97
N SER A 149 14.48 8.24 10.78
CA SER A 149 14.21 6.83 11.07
C SER A 149 13.95 6.02 9.78
N ALA A 150 13.21 6.58 8.82
CA ALA A 150 13.02 5.95 7.52
C ALA A 150 14.32 5.86 6.70
N CYS A 151 15.17 6.88 6.78
CA CYS A 151 16.47 6.87 6.10
C CYS A 151 17.47 5.88 6.71
N GLU A 152 17.40 5.62 8.01
CA GLU A 152 18.20 4.60 8.70
C GLU A 152 17.83 3.20 8.22
N GLU A 153 16.53 2.94 8.04
CA GLU A 153 16.03 1.64 7.61
C GLU A 153 16.19 1.40 6.08
N TYR A 154 15.90 2.42 5.26
CA TYR A 154 15.81 2.28 3.80
C TYR A 154 16.86 3.08 3.02
N MET A 155 17.83 3.68 3.68
CA MET A 155 18.84 4.61 3.13
C MET A 155 18.25 5.98 2.72
N VAL A 156 19.10 6.99 2.68
CA VAL A 156 18.72 8.34 2.24
C VAL A 156 18.43 8.33 0.73
N PRO A 157 17.25 8.82 0.26
CA PRO A 157 16.94 8.87 -1.16
C PRO A 157 17.83 9.87 -1.90
N SER A 158 17.96 9.71 -3.22
CA SER A 158 18.68 10.67 -4.06
C SER A 158 17.98 12.04 -4.08
N ARG A 159 16.65 12.03 -4.14
CA ARG A 159 15.80 13.22 -4.17
C ARG A 159 14.55 12.99 -3.32
N LEU A 160 14.04 14.08 -2.74
CA LEU A 160 12.79 14.08 -2.01
C LEU A 160 11.83 15.11 -2.62
N ARG A 161 10.58 14.71 -2.82
CA ARG A 161 9.49 15.62 -3.19
C ARG A 161 8.54 15.81 -2.01
N THR A 162 8.29 17.08 -1.66
CA THR A 162 7.31 17.49 -0.65
C THR A 162 6.44 18.61 -1.20
N ASP A 163 5.39 18.94 -0.47
CA ASP A 163 4.74 20.25 -0.62
C ASP A 163 5.59 21.38 0.00
N LYS A 164 5.07 22.61 -0.02
CA LYS A 164 5.75 23.79 0.54
C LYS A 164 5.39 24.06 2.00
N GLY A 165 4.98 23.03 2.75
CA GLY A 165 4.62 23.18 4.17
C GLY A 165 5.83 23.54 5.04
N GLY A 166 5.59 24.38 6.07
CA GLY A 166 6.63 24.78 7.02
C GLY A 166 7.16 23.62 7.85
N GLU A 167 6.35 22.58 8.04
CA GLU A 167 6.69 21.32 8.69
C GLU A 167 7.80 20.52 7.97
N ASN A 168 8.02 20.81 6.69
CA ASN A 168 9.02 20.10 5.87
C ASN A 168 10.38 20.82 5.80
N VAL A 169 10.54 22.01 6.41
CA VAL A 169 11.76 22.81 6.31
C VAL A 169 13.00 22.10 6.84
N LYS A 170 12.90 21.44 7.99
CA LYS A 170 14.02 20.70 8.59
C LYS A 170 14.38 19.45 7.81
N VAL A 171 13.40 18.77 7.21
CA VAL A 171 13.62 17.65 6.29
C VAL A 171 14.33 18.13 5.02
N ALA A 172 13.95 19.28 4.48
CA ALA A 172 14.60 19.87 3.32
C ALA A 172 16.07 20.21 3.61
N ASP A 173 16.36 20.83 4.76
CA ASP A 173 17.73 21.11 5.21
C ASP A 173 18.57 19.83 5.37
N PHE A 174 18.01 18.80 5.99
CA PHE A 174 18.65 17.50 6.10
C PHE A 174 19.01 16.93 4.72
N MET A 175 18.09 16.94 3.75
CA MET A 175 18.33 16.45 2.40
C MET A 175 19.43 17.26 1.68
N LEU A 176 19.48 18.57 1.84
CA LEU A 176 20.50 19.43 1.27
C LEU A 176 21.90 19.13 1.87
N ARG A 177 21.96 18.87 3.18
CA ARG A 177 23.21 18.47 3.85
C ARG A 177 23.70 17.10 3.40
N MET A 178 22.80 16.12 3.29
CA MET A 178 23.15 14.74 2.93
C MET A 178 23.46 14.54 1.45
N ARG A 179 22.78 15.26 0.56
CA ARG A 179 22.85 15.06 -0.90
C ARG A 179 23.39 16.24 -1.67
N GLY A 180 23.62 17.37 -1.02
CA GLY A 180 24.17 18.58 -1.61
C GLY A 180 23.13 19.51 -2.23
N VAL A 181 23.54 20.76 -2.42
CA VAL A 181 22.78 21.84 -3.04
C VAL A 181 22.93 21.82 -4.57
N GLY A 182 22.03 22.48 -5.29
CA GLY A 182 22.15 22.70 -6.74
C GLY A 182 21.78 21.52 -7.64
N ARG A 183 21.59 20.30 -7.09
CA ARG A 183 21.24 19.08 -7.86
C ARG A 183 19.76 18.70 -7.80
N GLY A 184 18.92 19.52 -7.17
CA GLY A 184 17.49 19.21 -6.96
C GLY A 184 17.25 18.09 -5.93
N SER A 185 18.07 18.02 -4.87
CA SER A 185 17.94 17.04 -3.78
C SER A 185 16.60 17.15 -3.08
N ILE A 186 16.03 18.36 -3.02
CA ILE A 186 14.66 18.63 -2.55
C ILE A 186 13.84 19.29 -3.66
N MET A 187 12.62 18.82 -3.83
CA MET A 187 11.68 19.29 -4.85
C MET A 187 10.39 19.73 -4.14
N ALA A 188 10.39 20.96 -3.58
CA ALA A 188 9.20 21.55 -2.99
C ALA A 188 8.27 22.07 -4.08
N GLY A 189 7.02 21.63 -4.13
CA GLY A 189 6.08 21.98 -5.20
C GLY A 189 4.62 21.89 -4.77
N LYS A 190 3.71 22.13 -5.75
CA LYS A 190 2.27 21.94 -5.52
C LYS A 190 1.97 20.46 -5.23
N SER A 191 1.05 20.18 -4.31
CA SER A 191 0.57 18.83 -3.96
C SER A 191 0.12 18.01 -5.19
N THR A 192 -0.51 18.66 -6.17
CA THR A 192 -0.96 18.02 -7.42
C THR A 192 0.14 17.29 -8.20
N ARG A 193 1.42 17.57 -7.93
CA ARG A 193 2.57 16.87 -8.54
C ARG A 193 3.08 15.71 -7.68
N ASN A 194 2.47 15.47 -6.51
CA ASN A 194 2.90 14.43 -5.56
C ASN A 194 2.07 13.13 -5.72
N GLN A 195 1.80 12.73 -6.96
CA GLN A 195 0.85 11.69 -7.34
C GLN A 195 1.03 10.34 -6.63
N ARG A 196 2.27 9.97 -6.27
CA ARG A 196 2.53 8.68 -5.63
C ARG A 196 2.00 8.63 -4.21
N ILE A 197 2.25 9.67 -3.44
CA ILE A 197 1.76 9.78 -2.07
C ILE A 197 0.24 10.02 -2.02
N GLU A 198 -0.29 10.77 -2.97
CA GLU A 198 -1.75 10.98 -3.10
C GLU A 198 -2.49 9.64 -3.31
N ARG A 199 -1.89 8.73 -4.06
CA ARG A 199 -2.44 7.38 -4.23
C ARG A 199 -2.41 6.60 -2.91
N LEU A 200 -1.32 6.69 -2.14
CA LEU A 200 -1.22 6.08 -0.80
C LEU A 200 -2.30 6.63 0.12
N TRP A 201 -2.53 7.94 0.13
CA TRP A 201 -3.62 8.55 0.92
C TRP A 201 -5.00 8.02 0.54
N GLY A 202 -5.23 7.73 -0.74
CA GLY A 202 -6.46 7.08 -1.19
C GLY A 202 -6.68 5.71 -0.53
N ASP A 203 -5.61 4.94 -0.33
CA ASP A 203 -5.66 3.63 0.31
C ASP A 203 -5.77 3.77 1.84
N VAL A 204 -4.94 4.62 2.47
CA VAL A 204 -4.98 4.90 3.93
C VAL A 204 -6.34 5.45 4.37
N ASN A 205 -6.90 6.38 3.60
CA ASN A 205 -8.21 6.94 3.93
C ASN A 205 -9.30 5.87 3.92
N ARG A 206 -9.35 5.04 2.90
CA ARG A 206 -10.38 4.03 2.71
C ARG A 206 -10.26 2.87 3.71
N ASP A 207 -9.03 2.50 4.08
CA ASP A 207 -8.80 1.30 4.90
C ASP A 207 -8.66 1.59 6.39
N VAL A 208 -8.30 2.83 6.73
CA VAL A 208 -8.06 3.23 8.12
C VAL A 208 -8.93 4.42 8.50
N VAL A 209 -8.75 5.57 7.85
CA VAL A 209 -9.32 6.85 8.31
C VAL A 209 -10.85 6.84 8.27
N ASP A 210 -11.46 6.22 7.25
CA ASP A 210 -12.93 6.22 7.10
C ASP A 210 -13.65 5.42 8.19
N HIS A 211 -12.93 4.56 8.95
CA HIS A 211 -13.48 3.89 10.13
C HIS A 211 -13.56 4.78 11.38
N TYR A 212 -12.88 5.94 11.39
CA TYR A 212 -12.81 6.86 12.52
C TYR A 212 -13.52 8.21 12.27
N LYS A 213 -14.27 8.30 11.17
CA LYS A 213 -15.14 9.44 10.85
C LYS A 213 -16.57 9.13 11.25
#